data_3e38a990dcefc895cc5408c56787d2d8
#
_entry.id   3e38a990dcefc895cc5408c56787d2d8
#
_cell.length_a   1.000
_cell.length_b   1.000
_cell.length_c   1.000
_cell.angle_alpha   90.00
_cell.angle_beta   90.00
_cell.angle_gamma   90.00
#
_symmetry.space_group_name_H-M   'P 1'
#
loop_
_entity.id
_entity.type
_entity.pdbx_description
1 polymer ?
#
loop_
_entity_poly.entity_id
_entity_poly.type
_entity_poly.pdbx_seq_one_letter_code
_entity_poly.pdbx_strand_id
1 'polypeptide(L)'
;MLNSVLKDAIKKRDETLSILKGPKFEQIVKQAKSNWIYFSPTKQDVVVAGIDSSFNSTKFQGAELWAVTAVSVKSDGEILVDLHEHGLDSNPELASLASKMEIDACLESVDKAELVLMDGSLYSQFLTRQKSLANSLVNAITKKNNVVFVSKTSNTKKQFENLGAIAGDIFYYNHATISPGFSKIHEDPKFGNDMIISSVFARLAESLPLIKIELLGSGYDNDDFKLIFNKILKNIISGYPYALKLAHNNCKISNKDLSKLVSIHGLSNEIGSREVLE
;
A
#
# COMPACT_ATOMS: atom_id res chain seq x y z
N MET A 1 16.77 27.85 -11.32
CA MET A 1 16.93 26.81 -10.26
C MET A 1 17.03 25.42 -10.83
N LEU A 2 16.08 24.93 -11.65
CA LEU A 2 16.12 23.57 -12.21
C LEU A 2 17.40 23.27 -12.99
N ASN A 3 17.91 24.22 -13.79
CA ASN A 3 19.15 24.06 -14.55
C ASN A 3 20.41 23.84 -13.69
N SER A 4 20.49 24.42 -12.49
CA SER A 4 21.60 24.19 -11.56
C SER A 4 21.54 22.80 -10.92
N VAL A 5 20.34 22.35 -10.57
CA VAL A 5 20.13 20.98 -10.06
C VAL A 5 20.47 19.93 -11.11
N LEU A 6 20.06 20.13 -12.37
CA LEU A 6 20.39 19.19 -13.45
C LEU A 6 21.90 19.14 -13.75
N LYS A 7 22.59 20.29 -13.73
CA LYS A 7 24.05 20.35 -13.90
C LYS A 7 24.79 19.64 -12.76
N ASP A 8 24.35 19.81 -11.52
CA ASP A 8 24.91 19.13 -10.36
C ASP A 8 24.63 17.61 -10.41
N ALA A 9 23.42 17.20 -10.79
CA ALA A 9 23.06 15.81 -10.97
C ALA A 9 23.91 15.10 -12.03
N ILE A 10 24.22 15.77 -13.16
CA ILE A 10 25.12 15.22 -14.19
C ILE A 10 26.53 15.01 -13.61
N LYS A 11 27.05 15.98 -12.84
CA LYS A 11 28.39 15.86 -12.21
C LYS A 11 28.46 14.74 -11.19
N LYS A 12 27.40 14.52 -10.41
CA LYS A 12 27.33 13.50 -9.34
C LYS A 12 26.78 12.16 -9.80
N ARG A 13 26.44 12.03 -11.08
CA ARG A 13 25.78 10.83 -11.63
C ARG A 13 26.52 9.53 -11.29
N ASP A 14 27.83 9.51 -11.55
CA ASP A 14 28.62 8.28 -11.40
C ASP A 14 28.81 7.94 -9.92
N GLU A 15 28.96 8.94 -9.05
CA GLU A 15 28.98 8.75 -7.60
C GLU A 15 27.65 8.18 -7.11
N THR A 16 26.53 8.78 -7.52
CA THR A 16 25.18 8.30 -7.16
C THR A 16 24.93 6.89 -7.66
N LEU A 17 25.32 6.58 -8.90
CA LEU A 17 25.16 5.24 -9.48
C LEU A 17 26.11 4.20 -8.91
N SER A 18 27.27 4.60 -8.36
CA SER A 18 28.19 3.67 -7.69
C SER A 18 27.57 3.00 -6.47
N ILE A 19 26.61 3.66 -5.83
CA ILE A 19 25.82 3.14 -4.72
C ILE A 19 24.96 1.93 -5.14
N LEU A 20 24.54 1.91 -6.41
CA LEU A 20 23.68 0.87 -7.01
C LEU A 20 24.45 -0.20 -7.77
N LYS A 21 25.78 -0.08 -7.87
CA LYS A 21 26.64 -0.94 -8.68
C LYS A 21 28.01 -1.12 -8.01
N GLY A 22 28.13 -1.84 -6.98
CA GLY A 22 29.42 -2.08 -6.35
C GLY A 22 29.46 -3.44 -5.67
N PRO A 23 30.61 -3.86 -5.15
CA PRO A 23 30.75 -5.15 -4.50
C PRO A 23 29.72 -5.38 -3.38
N LYS A 24 29.35 -4.31 -2.68
CA LYS A 24 28.33 -4.34 -1.63
C LYS A 24 26.93 -4.60 -2.19
N PHE A 25 26.57 -3.93 -3.29
CA PHE A 25 25.31 -4.17 -3.99
C PHE A 25 25.24 -5.61 -4.49
N GLU A 26 26.28 -6.10 -5.14
CA GLU A 26 26.35 -7.48 -5.65
C GLU A 26 26.24 -8.53 -4.53
N GLN A 27 26.87 -8.27 -3.40
CA GLN A 27 26.75 -9.12 -2.21
C GLN A 27 25.30 -9.20 -1.72
N ILE A 28 24.61 -8.06 -1.61
CA ILE A 28 23.22 -8.00 -1.16
C ILE A 28 22.30 -8.70 -2.18
N VAL A 29 22.48 -8.46 -3.48
CA VAL A 29 21.70 -9.13 -4.54
C VAL A 29 21.93 -10.64 -4.52
N LYS A 30 23.17 -11.12 -4.29
CA LYS A 30 23.46 -12.54 -4.12
C LYS A 30 22.74 -13.13 -2.91
N GLN A 31 22.72 -12.41 -1.79
CA GLN A 31 21.97 -12.83 -0.60
C GLN A 31 20.46 -12.81 -0.85
N ALA A 32 19.93 -11.79 -1.53
CA ALA A 32 18.54 -11.73 -1.92
C ALA A 32 18.14 -12.93 -2.81
N LYS A 33 19.00 -13.29 -3.77
CA LYS A 33 18.81 -14.47 -4.61
C LYS A 33 18.80 -15.78 -3.81
N SER A 34 19.66 -15.92 -2.82
CA SER A 34 19.68 -17.12 -1.94
C SER A 34 18.46 -17.20 -1.02
N ASN A 35 17.84 -16.06 -0.71
CA ASN A 35 16.62 -15.97 0.08
C ASN A 35 15.34 -16.09 -0.76
N TRP A 36 15.46 -16.27 -2.07
CA TRP A 36 14.32 -16.37 -2.97
C TRP A 36 13.80 -17.80 -3.06
N ILE A 37 12.51 -17.98 -2.87
CA ILE A 37 11.80 -19.25 -2.98
C ILE A 37 11.06 -19.24 -4.30
N TYR A 38 11.52 -20.06 -5.25
CA TYR A 38 10.88 -20.19 -6.56
C TYR A 38 9.53 -20.86 -6.42
N PHE A 39 8.52 -20.24 -6.95
CA PHE A 39 7.16 -20.73 -6.92
C PHE A 39 6.35 -20.12 -8.06
N SER A 40 5.68 -20.94 -8.84
CA SER A 40 4.75 -20.49 -9.87
C SER A 40 3.32 -20.68 -9.36
N PRO A 41 2.61 -19.59 -8.99
CA PRO A 41 1.25 -19.71 -8.49
C PRO A 41 0.32 -20.32 -9.53
N THR A 42 -0.69 -21.04 -9.08
CA THR A 42 -1.79 -21.55 -9.90
C THR A 42 -3.06 -20.76 -9.62
N LYS A 43 -3.84 -20.46 -10.67
CA LYS A 43 -5.08 -19.69 -10.53
C LYS A 43 -6.09 -20.46 -9.71
N GLN A 44 -6.59 -19.86 -8.65
CA GLN A 44 -7.68 -20.37 -7.83
C GLN A 44 -8.90 -19.47 -7.99
N ASP A 45 -10.08 -20.08 -8.15
CA ASP A 45 -11.33 -19.34 -8.30
C ASP A 45 -11.91 -19.04 -6.92
N VAL A 46 -11.72 -17.83 -6.45
CA VAL A 46 -12.19 -17.34 -5.16
C VAL A 46 -12.71 -15.91 -5.28
N VAL A 47 -13.61 -15.54 -4.39
CA VAL A 47 -14.11 -14.16 -4.28
C VAL A 47 -13.06 -13.31 -3.57
N VAL A 48 -12.46 -12.38 -4.30
CA VAL A 48 -11.47 -11.42 -3.79
C VAL A 48 -12.09 -10.03 -3.76
N ALA A 49 -12.01 -9.36 -2.62
CA ALA A 49 -12.35 -7.94 -2.47
C ALA A 49 -11.07 -7.12 -2.26
N GLY A 50 -11.05 -5.90 -2.80
CA GLY A 50 -10.01 -4.90 -2.57
C GLY A 50 -10.58 -3.70 -1.85
N ILE A 51 -9.84 -3.13 -0.90
CA ILE A 51 -10.21 -1.96 -0.12
C ILE A 51 -9.17 -0.87 -0.34
N ASP A 52 -9.63 0.33 -0.60
CA ASP A 52 -8.79 1.53 -0.68
C ASP A 52 -9.61 2.77 -0.27
N SER A 53 -8.91 3.82 0.14
CA SER A 53 -9.49 5.11 0.47
C SER A 53 -8.82 6.25 -0.27
N SER A 54 -9.52 7.36 -0.35
CA SER A 54 -8.98 8.60 -0.90
C SER A 54 -9.52 9.79 -0.14
N PHE A 55 -8.73 10.84 -0.05
CA PHE A 55 -9.22 12.13 0.40
C PHE A 55 -8.64 13.23 -0.47
N ASN A 56 -9.36 14.34 -0.53
CA ASN A 56 -8.91 15.56 -1.18
C ASN A 56 -9.51 16.78 -0.48
N SER A 57 -8.83 17.91 -0.56
CA SER A 57 -9.27 19.14 0.08
C SER A 57 -8.83 20.37 -0.70
N THR A 58 -9.54 21.47 -0.47
CA THR A 58 -9.15 22.81 -0.94
C THR A 58 -9.18 23.81 0.21
N LYS A 59 -8.16 24.65 0.28
CA LYS A 59 -7.98 25.61 1.39
C LYS A 59 -8.48 26.99 0.98
N PHE A 60 -9.28 27.55 1.85
CA PHE A 60 -9.67 28.95 1.88
C PHE A 60 -8.97 29.68 3.02
N GLN A 61 -9.19 30.98 3.16
CA GLN A 61 -8.66 31.71 4.30
C GLN A 61 -9.35 31.26 5.60
N GLY A 62 -8.62 30.48 6.42
CA GLY A 62 -9.10 30.03 7.72
C GLY A 62 -10.01 28.80 7.72
N ALA A 63 -10.28 28.19 6.55
CA ALA A 63 -11.10 26.99 6.43
C ALA A 63 -10.56 26.06 5.33
N GLU A 64 -10.91 24.78 5.41
CA GLU A 64 -10.58 23.75 4.43
C GLU A 64 -11.83 22.92 4.12
N LEU A 65 -12.28 22.97 2.86
CA LEU A 65 -13.33 22.10 2.36
C LEU A 65 -12.70 20.77 1.97
N TRP A 66 -13.22 19.69 2.47
CA TRP A 66 -12.63 18.37 2.30
C TRP A 66 -13.69 17.30 1.99
N ALA A 67 -13.22 16.22 1.38
CA ALA A 67 -13.99 14.99 1.22
C ALA A 67 -13.08 13.77 1.41
N VAL A 68 -13.65 12.70 1.95
CA VAL A 68 -13.01 11.40 2.17
C VAL A 68 -13.94 10.31 1.68
N THR A 69 -13.40 9.29 1.04
CA THR A 69 -14.12 8.10 0.61
C THR A 69 -13.32 6.85 0.95
N ALA A 70 -14.00 5.75 1.23
CA ALA A 70 -13.40 4.41 1.27
C ALA A 70 -14.36 3.42 0.64
N VAL A 71 -13.82 2.51 -0.18
CA VAL A 71 -14.65 1.53 -0.87
C VAL A 71 -14.06 0.13 -0.72
N SER A 72 -14.95 -0.86 -0.73
CA SER A 72 -14.61 -2.26 -0.91
C SER A 72 -15.25 -2.77 -2.19
N VAL A 73 -14.44 -3.31 -3.11
CA VAL A 73 -14.89 -3.74 -4.44
C VAL A 73 -14.40 -5.15 -4.72
N LYS A 74 -15.29 -6.03 -5.19
CA LYS A 74 -14.91 -7.35 -5.69
C LYS A 74 -14.17 -7.24 -7.02
N SER A 75 -13.44 -8.30 -7.36
CA SER A 75 -12.70 -8.37 -8.63
C SER A 75 -13.60 -8.42 -9.88
N ASP A 76 -14.89 -8.68 -9.76
CA ASP A 76 -15.89 -8.57 -10.83
C ASP A 76 -16.50 -7.15 -10.97
N GLY A 77 -16.15 -6.23 -10.08
CA GLY A 77 -16.63 -4.84 -10.07
C GLY A 77 -17.80 -4.57 -9.13
N GLU A 78 -18.34 -5.58 -8.44
CA GLU A 78 -19.40 -5.37 -7.44
C GLU A 78 -18.84 -4.59 -6.24
N ILE A 79 -19.48 -3.47 -5.91
CA ILE A 79 -19.17 -2.66 -4.74
C ILE A 79 -19.84 -3.29 -3.52
N LEU A 80 -19.03 -3.71 -2.55
CA LEU A 80 -19.50 -4.31 -1.29
C LEU A 80 -19.79 -3.26 -0.22
N VAL A 81 -18.98 -2.20 -0.21
CA VAL A 81 -19.06 -1.10 0.77
C VAL A 81 -18.66 0.19 0.06
N ASP A 82 -19.41 1.26 0.31
CA ASP A 82 -19.14 2.61 -0.19
C ASP A 82 -19.37 3.59 0.96
N LEU A 83 -18.29 4.10 1.52
CA LEU A 83 -18.29 5.06 2.62
C LEU A 83 -17.78 6.40 2.12
N HIS A 84 -18.47 7.48 2.52
CA HIS A 84 -18.05 8.84 2.18
C HIS A 84 -18.40 9.83 3.27
N GLU A 85 -17.56 10.84 3.41
CA GLU A 85 -17.77 11.95 4.33
C GLU A 85 -17.16 13.21 3.72
N HIS A 86 -17.77 14.37 3.99
CA HIS A 86 -17.24 15.65 3.58
C HIS A 86 -17.57 16.73 4.62
N GLY A 87 -16.83 17.81 4.62
CA GLY A 87 -17.05 18.90 5.56
C GLY A 87 -16.22 20.14 5.27
N LEU A 88 -16.45 21.16 6.09
CA LEU A 88 -15.67 22.39 6.11
C LEU A 88 -15.14 22.57 7.53
N ASP A 89 -13.82 22.59 7.69
CA ASP A 89 -13.14 22.66 8.99
C ASP A 89 -11.89 23.52 8.91
N SER A 90 -11.34 23.93 10.05
CA SER A 90 -10.09 24.69 10.10
C SER A 90 -8.83 23.82 9.99
N ASN A 91 -8.91 22.55 10.40
CA ASN A 91 -7.76 21.62 10.37
C ASN A 91 -8.22 20.15 10.43
N PRO A 92 -8.78 19.59 9.35
CA PRO A 92 -9.29 18.23 9.34
C PRO A 92 -8.17 17.19 9.35
N GLU A 93 -8.33 16.14 10.15
CA GLU A 93 -7.41 14.98 10.20
C GLU A 93 -7.77 13.93 9.13
N LEU A 94 -7.70 14.30 7.85
CA LEU A 94 -8.20 13.51 6.73
C LEU A 94 -7.56 12.11 6.62
N ALA A 95 -6.26 12.01 6.87
CA ALA A 95 -5.56 10.73 6.83
C ALA A 95 -6.06 9.76 7.93
N SER A 96 -6.38 10.28 9.11
CA SER A 96 -6.93 9.48 10.21
C SER A 96 -8.35 9.02 9.88
N LEU A 97 -9.17 9.90 9.33
CA LEU A 97 -10.54 9.61 8.90
C LEU A 97 -10.56 8.56 7.77
N ALA A 98 -9.77 8.75 6.73
CA ALA A 98 -9.63 7.80 5.63
C ALA A 98 -9.24 6.40 6.16
N SER A 99 -8.31 6.37 7.07
CA SER A 99 -7.86 5.15 7.73
C SER A 99 -8.94 4.44 8.53
N LYS A 100 -9.76 5.20 9.26
CA LYS A 100 -10.90 4.65 9.97
C LYS A 100 -11.90 4.04 9.00
N MET A 101 -12.23 4.76 7.93
CA MET A 101 -13.18 4.29 6.92
C MET A 101 -12.69 3.03 6.20
N GLU A 102 -11.38 2.88 5.92
CA GLU A 102 -10.80 1.64 5.40
C GLU A 102 -11.03 0.46 6.36
N ILE A 103 -10.83 0.66 7.67
CA ILE A 103 -11.05 -0.37 8.68
C ILE A 103 -12.53 -0.74 8.77
N ASP A 104 -13.42 0.24 8.73
CA ASP A 104 -14.87 0.02 8.73
C ASP A 104 -15.29 -0.76 7.48
N ALA A 105 -14.78 -0.38 6.30
CA ALA A 105 -15.01 -1.13 5.05
C ALA A 105 -14.46 -2.56 5.10
N CYS A 106 -13.31 -2.76 5.77
CA CYS A 106 -12.74 -4.10 5.99
C CYS A 106 -13.67 -4.96 6.86
N LEU A 107 -14.12 -4.44 8.00
CA LEU A 107 -15.03 -5.13 8.92
C LEU A 107 -16.33 -5.58 8.25
N GLU A 108 -16.87 -4.78 7.33
CA GLU A 108 -18.07 -5.11 6.59
C GLU A 108 -17.83 -6.11 5.43
N SER A 109 -16.59 -6.23 4.98
CA SER A 109 -16.22 -7.04 3.81
C SER A 109 -15.72 -8.44 4.16
N VAL A 110 -15.16 -8.66 5.36
CA VAL A 110 -14.51 -9.94 5.74
C VAL A 110 -15.44 -11.14 5.64
N ASP A 111 -16.73 -10.96 5.85
CA ASP A 111 -17.73 -12.05 5.73
C ASP A 111 -18.23 -12.25 4.30
N LYS A 112 -18.02 -11.28 3.40
CA LYS A 112 -18.54 -11.24 2.02
C LYS A 112 -17.52 -11.71 0.96
N ALA A 113 -16.26 -11.91 1.35
CA ALA A 113 -15.19 -12.36 0.47
C ALA A 113 -14.36 -13.46 1.12
N GLU A 114 -13.74 -14.31 0.29
CA GLU A 114 -12.80 -15.35 0.75
C GLU A 114 -11.40 -14.80 1.00
N LEU A 115 -11.08 -13.67 0.35
CA LEU A 115 -9.85 -12.92 0.55
C LEU A 115 -10.15 -11.44 0.46
N VAL A 116 -9.74 -10.68 1.46
CA VAL A 116 -9.85 -9.21 1.53
C VAL A 116 -8.46 -8.63 1.43
N LEU A 117 -8.22 -7.79 0.44
CA LEU A 117 -6.96 -7.12 0.20
C LEU A 117 -7.08 -5.64 0.61
N MET A 118 -6.17 -5.18 1.46
CA MET A 118 -6.04 -3.77 1.82
C MET A 118 -4.83 -3.14 1.10
N ASP A 119 -5.02 -1.99 0.45
CA ASP A 119 -3.90 -1.27 -0.19
C ASP A 119 -3.01 -0.64 0.89
N GLY A 120 -1.70 -0.77 0.71
CA GLY A 120 -0.72 -0.19 1.61
C GLY A 120 -0.09 -1.17 2.59
N SER A 121 0.70 -0.64 3.52
CA SER A 121 1.49 -1.42 4.48
C SER A 121 0.80 -1.49 5.84
N LEU A 122 0.62 -2.69 6.34
CA LEU A 122 0.14 -2.94 7.70
C LEU A 122 1.07 -2.27 8.73
N TYR A 123 2.39 -2.30 8.49
CA TYR A 123 3.37 -1.60 9.31
C TYR A 123 3.08 -0.10 9.43
N SER A 124 2.83 0.58 8.30
CA SER A 124 2.51 2.01 8.29
C SER A 124 1.20 2.30 9.03
N GLN A 125 0.22 1.41 8.92
CA GLN A 125 -1.05 1.53 9.60
C GLN A 125 -0.89 1.58 11.12
N PHE A 126 -0.04 0.72 11.70
CA PHE A 126 0.21 0.71 13.14
C PHE A 126 1.07 1.87 13.63
N LEU A 127 2.04 2.35 12.83
CA LEU A 127 2.94 3.43 13.22
C LEU A 127 2.26 4.80 13.27
N THR A 128 1.32 5.04 12.36
CA THR A 128 0.77 6.38 12.14
C THR A 128 -0.59 6.59 12.79
N ARG A 129 -1.19 5.52 13.37
CA ARG A 129 -2.57 5.58 13.85
C ARG A 129 -2.70 5.66 15.37
N GLN A 130 -3.81 6.24 15.78
CA GLN A 130 -4.24 6.21 17.16
C GLN A 130 -4.43 4.76 17.63
N LYS A 131 -4.14 4.49 18.91
CA LYS A 131 -4.24 3.15 19.51
C LYS A 131 -5.63 2.50 19.36
N SER A 132 -6.69 3.31 19.36
CA SER A 132 -8.06 2.84 19.15
C SER A 132 -8.26 2.26 17.73
N LEU A 133 -7.71 2.91 16.71
CA LEU A 133 -7.79 2.43 15.32
C LEU A 133 -6.97 1.15 15.11
N ALA A 134 -5.82 1.02 15.77
CA ALA A 134 -5.03 -0.20 15.73
C ALA A 134 -5.81 -1.40 16.29
N ASN A 135 -6.50 -1.24 17.42
CA ASN A 135 -7.33 -2.30 17.99
C ASN A 135 -8.51 -2.67 17.06
N SER A 136 -9.18 -1.69 16.46
CA SER A 136 -10.25 -1.94 15.49
C SER A 136 -9.75 -2.71 14.28
N LEU A 137 -8.56 -2.36 13.78
CA LEU A 137 -7.92 -3.07 12.67
C LEU A 137 -7.59 -4.52 13.05
N VAL A 138 -7.00 -4.76 14.23
CA VAL A 138 -6.73 -6.12 14.72
C VAL A 138 -8.03 -6.93 14.79
N ASN A 139 -9.10 -6.37 15.32
CA ASN A 139 -10.40 -7.03 15.39
C ASN A 139 -10.94 -7.38 13.98
N ALA A 140 -10.78 -6.47 13.00
CA ALA A 140 -11.18 -6.72 11.61
C ALA A 140 -10.40 -7.90 11.01
N ILE A 141 -9.08 -7.90 11.17
CA ILE A 141 -8.20 -8.92 10.61
C ILE A 141 -8.49 -10.29 11.25
N THR A 142 -8.62 -10.34 12.57
CA THR A 142 -8.76 -11.61 13.33
C THR A 142 -10.15 -12.22 13.24
N LYS A 143 -11.16 -11.46 12.82
CA LYS A 143 -12.55 -11.95 12.71
C LYS A 143 -12.68 -13.19 11.82
N LYS A 144 -11.98 -13.22 10.68
CA LYS A 144 -12.02 -14.35 9.73
C LYS A 144 -10.64 -14.79 9.24
N ASN A 145 -9.59 -14.09 9.62
CA ASN A 145 -8.20 -14.34 9.22
C ASN A 145 -8.02 -14.44 7.69
N ASN A 146 -8.74 -13.61 6.93
CA ASN A 146 -8.71 -13.56 5.48
C ASN A 146 -8.29 -12.19 4.92
N VAL A 147 -7.69 -11.34 5.76
CA VAL A 147 -7.24 -9.99 5.39
C VAL A 147 -5.75 -10.01 5.10
N VAL A 148 -5.36 -9.47 3.95
CA VAL A 148 -3.98 -9.39 3.47
C VAL A 148 -3.67 -7.96 3.04
N PHE A 149 -2.53 -7.43 3.50
CA PHE A 149 -2.05 -6.13 3.07
C PHE A 149 -1.10 -6.25 1.88
N VAL A 150 -1.30 -5.39 0.90
CA VAL A 150 -0.54 -5.41 -0.36
C VAL A 150 0.04 -4.04 -0.64
N SER A 151 1.36 -3.94 -0.70
CA SER A 151 2.05 -2.70 -1.03
C SER A 151 2.80 -2.80 -2.35
N LYS A 152 2.65 -1.79 -3.21
CA LYS A 152 3.37 -1.66 -4.49
C LYS A 152 4.84 -1.30 -4.30
N THR A 153 5.16 -0.63 -3.20
CA THR A 153 6.50 -0.15 -2.87
C THR A 153 6.80 -0.41 -1.41
N SER A 154 8.07 -0.50 -1.07
CA SER A 154 8.51 -0.66 0.32
C SER A 154 9.88 -0.04 0.52
N ASN A 155 10.02 0.76 1.55
CA ASN A 155 11.29 1.35 1.97
C ASN A 155 11.95 0.58 3.13
N THR A 156 11.39 -0.57 3.53
CA THR A 156 11.98 -1.40 4.60
C THR A 156 13.34 -1.92 4.18
N LYS A 157 14.31 -1.90 5.12
CA LYS A 157 15.69 -2.35 4.91
C LYS A 157 16.06 -3.49 5.84
N LYS A 158 15.10 -4.04 6.57
CA LYS A 158 15.30 -4.95 7.71
C LYS A 158 16.03 -6.25 7.35
N GLN A 159 15.85 -6.74 6.12
CA GLN A 159 16.47 -8.00 5.69
C GLN A 159 17.95 -7.84 5.32
N PHE A 160 18.39 -6.64 4.90
CA PHE A 160 19.74 -6.38 4.42
C PHE A 160 20.42 -5.20 5.13
N GLU A 161 19.85 -4.67 6.20
CA GLU A 161 20.40 -3.54 6.96
C GLU A 161 21.80 -3.86 7.51
N ASN A 162 22.00 -5.09 8.03
CA ASN A 162 23.29 -5.57 8.53
C ASN A 162 24.38 -5.69 7.43
N LEU A 163 23.98 -5.76 6.16
CA LEU A 163 24.87 -5.70 5.01
C LEU A 163 25.10 -4.28 4.50
N GLY A 164 24.51 -3.28 5.18
CA GLY A 164 24.61 -1.88 4.84
C GLY A 164 23.78 -1.50 3.62
N ALA A 165 22.58 -2.07 3.47
CA ALA A 165 21.62 -1.72 2.44
C ALA A 165 21.28 -0.23 2.49
N ILE A 166 21.29 0.44 1.35
CA ILE A 166 20.94 1.85 1.19
C ILE A 166 19.51 1.99 0.67
N ALA A 167 19.12 1.12 -0.27
CA ALA A 167 17.77 1.02 -0.79
C ALA A 167 16.89 0.07 0.05
N GLY A 168 15.58 0.11 -0.17
CA GLY A 168 14.65 -0.85 0.44
C GLY A 168 14.90 -2.29 -0.02
N ASP A 169 14.55 -3.26 0.81
CA ASP A 169 14.76 -4.70 0.53
C ASP A 169 14.15 -5.12 -0.81
N ILE A 170 12.97 -4.58 -1.16
CA ILE A 170 12.27 -4.85 -2.44
C ILE A 170 13.15 -4.53 -3.66
N PHE A 171 13.99 -3.51 -3.56
CA PHE A 171 14.90 -3.11 -4.63
C PHE A 171 15.91 -4.22 -4.95
N TYR A 172 16.53 -4.80 -3.93
CA TYR A 172 17.52 -5.86 -4.08
C TYR A 172 16.89 -7.15 -4.61
N TYR A 173 15.69 -7.52 -4.13
CA TYR A 173 14.96 -8.65 -4.67
C TYR A 173 14.58 -8.46 -6.12
N ASN A 174 14.24 -7.23 -6.53
CA ASN A 174 13.93 -6.93 -7.93
C ASN A 174 15.13 -7.14 -8.87
N HIS A 175 16.34 -6.94 -8.36
CA HIS A 175 17.58 -7.20 -9.10
C HIS A 175 18.08 -8.66 -8.98
N ALA A 176 17.56 -9.42 -8.03
CA ALA A 176 18.02 -10.79 -7.78
C ALA A 176 17.48 -11.81 -8.79
N THR A 177 16.24 -11.62 -9.26
CA THR A 177 15.57 -12.56 -10.17
C THR A 177 14.39 -11.90 -10.90
N ILE A 178 14.09 -12.40 -12.09
CA ILE A 178 12.87 -12.06 -12.86
C ILE A 178 11.79 -13.16 -12.73
N SER A 179 12.17 -14.31 -12.17
CA SER A 179 11.30 -15.49 -12.08
C SER A 179 10.26 -15.33 -10.98
N PRO A 180 9.08 -15.97 -11.13
CA PRO A 180 8.05 -16.00 -10.10
C PRO A 180 8.57 -16.64 -8.80
N GLY A 181 8.00 -16.21 -7.68
CA GLY A 181 8.37 -16.69 -6.36
C GLY A 181 8.22 -15.59 -5.31
N PHE A 182 8.84 -15.82 -4.17
CA PHE A 182 8.79 -14.90 -3.05
C PHE A 182 10.03 -14.96 -2.16
N SER A 183 10.28 -13.94 -1.39
CA SER A 183 11.37 -13.88 -0.42
C SER A 183 11.13 -14.80 0.77
N LYS A 184 12.15 -15.15 1.52
CA LYS A 184 11.98 -15.69 2.88
C LYS A 184 11.01 -14.83 3.68
N ILE A 185 10.22 -15.46 4.54
CA ILE A 185 9.31 -14.80 5.46
C ILE A 185 10.14 -14.00 6.46
N HIS A 186 9.74 -12.75 6.65
CA HIS A 186 10.31 -11.87 7.65
C HIS A 186 9.25 -11.52 8.69
N GLU A 187 9.53 -11.84 9.94
CA GLU A 187 8.67 -11.51 11.08
C GLU A 187 9.21 -10.26 11.79
N ASP A 188 8.35 -9.27 12.00
CA ASP A 188 8.67 -8.04 12.70
C ASP A 188 7.94 -7.97 14.05
N PRO A 189 8.65 -8.14 15.16
CA PRO A 189 8.04 -8.14 16.51
C PRO A 189 7.86 -6.74 17.11
N LYS A 190 8.07 -5.65 16.38
CA LYS A 190 8.24 -4.30 16.95
C LYS A 190 6.98 -3.59 17.41
N PHE A 191 5.80 -4.15 17.23
CA PHE A 191 4.59 -3.49 17.70
C PHE A 191 4.20 -4.05 19.08
N GLY A 192 4.49 -3.30 20.15
CA GLY A 192 4.20 -3.68 21.53
C GLY A 192 2.83 -4.37 21.68
N ASN A 193 2.71 -5.28 22.64
CA ASN A 193 1.60 -6.17 22.89
C ASN A 193 1.51 -7.40 21.98
N ASP A 194 2.63 -8.09 21.73
CA ASP A 194 2.68 -9.39 21.02
C ASP A 194 2.17 -9.38 19.56
N MET A 195 2.05 -8.21 18.93
CA MET A 195 1.67 -8.12 17.54
C MET A 195 2.90 -8.27 16.63
N ILE A 196 2.95 -9.37 15.92
CA ILE A 196 3.98 -9.68 14.93
C ILE A 196 3.39 -9.45 13.54
N ILE A 197 4.18 -8.87 12.63
CA ILE A 197 3.83 -8.76 11.21
C ILE A 197 4.73 -9.71 10.44
N SER A 198 4.13 -10.69 9.78
CA SER A 198 4.81 -11.57 8.83
C SER A 198 4.74 -10.97 7.43
N SER A 199 5.87 -10.87 6.74
CA SER A 199 5.93 -10.24 5.42
C SER A 199 6.83 -10.98 4.44
N VAL A 200 6.48 -10.88 3.15
CA VAL A 200 7.29 -11.35 2.03
C VAL A 200 7.26 -10.34 0.89
N PHE A 201 8.28 -10.37 0.04
CA PHE A 201 8.26 -9.75 -1.29
C PHE A 201 7.95 -10.82 -2.32
N ALA A 202 6.95 -10.61 -3.18
CA ALA A 202 6.49 -11.63 -4.12
C ALA A 202 6.46 -11.12 -5.56
N ARG A 203 6.81 -11.98 -6.50
CA ARG A 203 6.62 -11.83 -7.95
C ARG A 203 5.71 -12.94 -8.43
N LEU A 204 4.50 -12.60 -8.83
CA LEU A 204 3.45 -13.59 -9.08
C LEU A 204 3.48 -14.16 -10.50
N ALA A 205 4.14 -13.48 -11.45
CA ALA A 205 4.44 -14.02 -12.77
C ALA A 205 5.77 -13.44 -13.27
N GLU A 206 6.34 -14.05 -14.28
CA GLU A 206 7.65 -13.68 -14.83
C GLU A 206 7.67 -12.21 -15.26
N SER A 207 8.75 -11.51 -14.93
CA SER A 207 8.99 -10.10 -15.27
C SER A 207 7.94 -9.09 -14.74
N LEU A 208 6.96 -9.51 -13.95
CA LEU A 208 6.06 -8.56 -13.28
C LEU A 208 6.75 -7.83 -12.12
N PRO A 209 6.28 -6.63 -11.76
CA PRO A 209 6.77 -5.93 -10.58
C PRO A 209 6.62 -6.75 -9.31
N LEU A 210 7.53 -6.54 -8.35
CA LEU A 210 7.38 -7.09 -7.01
C LEU A 210 6.29 -6.33 -6.25
N ILE A 211 5.58 -7.07 -5.41
CA ILE A 211 4.69 -6.53 -4.39
C ILE A 211 5.15 -7.01 -3.02
N LYS A 212 4.86 -6.24 -1.98
CA LYS A 212 5.02 -6.67 -0.59
C LYS A 212 3.68 -7.17 -0.08
N ILE A 213 3.69 -8.34 0.54
CA ILE A 213 2.53 -8.93 1.20
C ILE A 213 2.80 -8.94 2.70
N GLU A 214 1.85 -8.49 3.50
CA GLU A 214 1.93 -8.47 4.96
C GLU A 214 0.69 -9.13 5.58
N LEU A 215 0.93 -9.95 6.60
CA LEU A 215 -0.07 -10.62 7.42
C LEU A 215 0.13 -10.26 8.88
N LEU A 216 -0.95 -10.10 9.62
CA LEU A 216 -0.89 -9.98 11.07
C LEU A 216 -0.74 -11.37 11.69
N GLY A 217 0.22 -11.52 12.58
CA GLY A 217 0.52 -12.76 13.28
C GLY A 217 1.90 -13.32 12.93
N SER A 218 2.25 -14.42 13.59
CA SER A 218 3.48 -15.19 13.42
C SER A 218 3.18 -16.65 13.13
N GLY A 219 4.22 -17.40 12.79
CA GLY A 219 4.13 -18.85 12.56
C GLY A 219 3.56 -19.23 11.20
N TYR A 220 3.42 -18.27 10.29
CA TYR A 220 3.09 -18.58 8.89
C TYR A 220 4.27 -19.29 8.23
N ASP A 221 3.93 -20.29 7.41
CA ASP A 221 4.91 -21.00 6.61
C ASP A 221 4.82 -20.65 5.11
N ASN A 222 5.66 -21.31 4.32
CA ASN A 222 5.70 -21.05 2.89
C ASN A 222 4.40 -21.48 2.18
N ASP A 223 3.69 -22.47 2.70
CA ASP A 223 2.47 -22.98 2.06
C ASP A 223 1.30 -22.04 2.32
N ASP A 224 1.26 -21.35 3.46
CA ASP A 224 0.30 -20.28 3.73
C ASP A 224 0.41 -19.16 2.69
N PHE A 225 1.63 -18.69 2.43
CA PHE A 225 1.86 -17.65 1.42
C PHE A 225 1.57 -18.14 -0.01
N LYS A 226 1.93 -19.40 -0.36
CA LYS A 226 1.58 -19.98 -1.66
C LYS A 226 0.07 -20.04 -1.87
N LEU A 227 -0.70 -20.38 -0.83
CA LEU A 227 -2.16 -20.38 -0.90
C LEU A 227 -2.72 -18.97 -1.19
N ILE A 228 -2.20 -17.96 -0.52
CA ILE A 228 -2.57 -16.56 -0.77
C ILE A 228 -2.23 -16.16 -2.21
N PHE A 229 -1.04 -16.50 -2.72
CA PHE A 229 -0.64 -16.18 -4.09
C PHE A 229 -1.54 -16.84 -5.14
N ASN A 230 -1.94 -18.09 -4.91
CA ASN A 230 -2.88 -18.81 -5.78
C ASN A 230 -4.24 -18.09 -5.85
N LYS A 231 -4.74 -17.62 -4.72
CA LYS A 231 -6.00 -16.85 -4.63
C LYS A 231 -5.90 -15.49 -5.34
N ILE A 232 -4.77 -14.80 -5.22
CA ILE A 232 -4.57 -13.48 -5.83
C ILE A 232 -4.35 -13.58 -7.34
N LEU A 233 -3.66 -14.62 -7.84
CA LEU A 233 -3.15 -14.71 -9.20
C LEU A 233 -4.23 -14.59 -10.28
N LYS A 234 -5.44 -15.13 -10.06
CA LYS A 234 -6.54 -15.06 -11.04
C LYS A 234 -6.87 -13.62 -11.43
N ASN A 235 -6.74 -12.72 -10.49
CA ASN A 235 -7.19 -11.33 -10.58
C ASN A 235 -6.01 -10.34 -10.63
N ILE A 236 -4.85 -10.74 -11.19
CA ILE A 236 -3.71 -9.85 -11.35
C ILE A 236 -3.72 -9.18 -12.72
N ILE A 237 -3.57 -7.86 -12.72
CA ILE A 237 -3.35 -7.05 -13.92
C ILE A 237 -2.07 -6.24 -13.74
N SER A 238 -1.12 -6.43 -14.65
CA SER A 238 0.19 -5.75 -14.62
C SER A 238 0.94 -5.92 -13.28
N GLY A 239 0.81 -7.09 -12.65
CA GLY A 239 1.52 -7.44 -11.42
C GLY A 239 0.84 -6.97 -10.12
N TYR A 240 -0.35 -6.37 -10.20
CA TYR A 240 -1.08 -5.87 -9.04
C TYR A 240 -2.52 -6.41 -8.99
N PRO A 241 -3.09 -6.70 -7.80
CA PRO A 241 -4.45 -7.23 -7.69
C PRO A 241 -5.50 -6.30 -8.28
N TYR A 242 -6.34 -6.82 -9.16
CA TYR A 242 -7.33 -6.02 -9.89
C TYR A 242 -8.41 -5.43 -8.96
N ALA A 243 -8.81 -6.18 -7.93
CA ALA A 243 -9.76 -5.67 -6.93
C ALA A 243 -9.24 -4.39 -6.26
N LEU A 244 -7.94 -4.30 -5.90
CA LEU A 244 -7.34 -3.09 -5.37
C LEU A 244 -7.29 -1.95 -6.40
N LYS A 245 -7.04 -2.26 -7.67
CA LYS A 245 -7.09 -1.26 -8.75
C LYS A 245 -8.51 -0.71 -8.92
N LEU A 246 -9.52 -1.56 -8.84
CA LEU A 246 -10.92 -1.14 -8.87
C LEU A 246 -11.27 -0.27 -7.66
N ALA A 247 -10.88 -0.69 -6.45
CA ALA A 247 -11.08 0.09 -5.23
C ALA A 247 -10.46 1.49 -5.37
N HIS A 248 -9.19 1.56 -5.79
CA HIS A 248 -8.49 2.83 -6.02
C HIS A 248 -9.21 3.75 -7.02
N ASN A 249 -9.69 3.20 -8.12
CA ASN A 249 -10.41 3.99 -9.12
C ASN A 249 -11.77 4.47 -8.62
N ASN A 250 -12.46 3.68 -7.80
CA ASN A 250 -13.79 4.02 -7.27
C ASN A 250 -13.74 4.99 -6.08
N CYS A 251 -12.68 4.93 -5.24
CA CYS A 251 -12.55 5.87 -4.11
C CYS A 251 -11.92 7.22 -4.49
N LYS A 252 -11.31 7.35 -5.67
CA LYS A 252 -10.53 8.52 -6.05
C LYS A 252 -11.34 9.80 -6.13
N ILE A 253 -10.98 10.79 -5.34
CA ILE A 253 -11.54 12.15 -5.37
C ILE A 253 -10.59 13.04 -6.19
N SER A 254 -11.02 13.44 -7.40
CA SER A 254 -10.24 14.33 -8.26
C SER A 254 -10.40 15.81 -7.87
N ASN A 255 -9.46 16.65 -8.30
CA ASN A 255 -9.62 18.12 -8.15
C ASN A 255 -10.90 18.64 -8.84
N LYS A 256 -11.33 18.00 -9.93
CA LYS A 256 -12.57 18.35 -10.61
C LYS A 256 -13.80 18.05 -9.74
N ASP A 257 -13.79 16.94 -9.00
CA ASP A 257 -14.88 16.59 -8.09
C ASP A 257 -14.92 17.53 -6.91
N LEU A 258 -13.75 17.88 -6.38
CA LEU A 258 -13.62 18.88 -5.32
C LEU A 258 -14.13 20.27 -5.79
N SER A 259 -13.81 20.69 -7.02
CA SER A 259 -14.34 21.95 -7.58
C SER A 259 -15.87 21.96 -7.68
N LYS A 260 -16.49 20.81 -8.00
CA LYS A 260 -17.96 20.67 -7.95
C LYS A 260 -18.48 20.82 -6.52
N LEU A 261 -17.80 20.21 -5.55
CA LEU A 261 -18.17 20.32 -4.14
C LEU A 261 -18.08 21.78 -3.66
N VAL A 262 -17.03 22.51 -4.04
CA VAL A 262 -16.88 23.96 -3.82
C VAL A 262 -18.09 24.74 -4.36
N SER A 263 -18.51 24.42 -5.59
CA SER A 263 -19.66 25.07 -6.22
C SER A 263 -20.99 24.75 -5.52
N ILE A 264 -21.19 23.49 -5.10
CA ILE A 264 -22.39 23.06 -4.35
C ILE A 264 -22.49 23.81 -3.01
N HIS A 265 -21.38 24.05 -2.34
CA HIS A 265 -21.34 24.79 -1.08
C HIS A 265 -21.35 26.33 -1.26
N GLY A 266 -21.42 26.84 -2.49
CA GLY A 266 -21.44 28.28 -2.78
C GLY A 266 -20.10 28.99 -2.49
N LEU A 267 -18.98 28.25 -2.42
CA LEU A 267 -17.67 28.75 -2.07
C LEU A 267 -16.82 29.16 -3.28
N SER A 268 -17.39 29.17 -4.49
CA SER A 268 -16.66 29.47 -5.73
C SER A 268 -16.04 30.87 -5.81
N ASN A 269 -16.56 31.81 -4.99
CA ASN A 269 -16.04 33.18 -4.93
C ASN A 269 -15.09 33.40 -3.73
N GLU A 270 -14.85 32.40 -2.92
CA GLU A 270 -13.92 32.50 -1.80
C GLU A 270 -12.48 32.34 -2.31
N ILE A 271 -11.63 33.26 -1.90
CA ILE A 271 -10.22 33.27 -2.32
C ILE A 271 -9.45 32.22 -1.52
N GLY A 272 -8.91 31.22 -2.21
CA GLY A 272 -7.93 30.29 -1.65
C GLY A 272 -6.54 30.92 -1.58
N SER A 273 -5.77 30.63 -0.55
CA SER A 273 -4.41 31.16 -0.36
C SER A 273 -3.42 30.75 -1.48
N ARG A 274 -3.74 29.77 -2.29
CA ARG A 274 -2.91 29.33 -3.42
C ARG A 274 -3.22 30.06 -4.74
N GLU A 275 -4.45 30.48 -4.94
CA GLU A 275 -4.86 31.20 -6.16
C GLU A 275 -4.30 32.63 -6.26
N VAL A 276 -3.82 33.18 -5.14
CA VAL A 276 -3.17 34.50 -5.10
C VAL A 276 -1.70 34.45 -5.55
N LEU A 277 -1.12 33.22 -5.66
CA LEU A 277 0.29 33.01 -6.01
C LEU A 277 0.50 32.44 -7.43
N GLU A 278 -0.56 32.14 -8.14
CA GLU A 278 -0.58 31.76 -9.56
C GLU A 278 -0.91 32.97 -10.43
#